data_ba7669318af4e2193a949b1c5ab95d2d
#
_entry.id   ba7669318af4e2193a949b1c5ab95d2d
#
_cell.length_a   1.000
_cell.length_b   1.000
_cell.length_c   1.000
_cell.angle_alpha   90.00
_cell.angle_beta   90.00
_cell.angle_gamma   90.00
#
_symmetry.space_group_name_H-M   'P 1'
#
loop_
_entity.id
_entity.type
_entity.pdbx_description
1 polymer ?
#
loop_
_entity_poly.entity_id
_entity_poly.type
_entity_poly.pdbx_seq_one_letter_code
_entity_poly.pdbx_strand_id
1 'polypeptide(L)'
;MKPSRTSSNQATRKRAPAAAPGTRRRPRQERARHTARALREAFVQVLVERRSYAAVTVREVSLVAGTAIGSFYDYYSSMDDLARVSLHLRSKALLAALRGAGAEHEGAPLAIKVQAIVRAVLARHQRPPREWAAHYLLERHFSSLQAYLAMYERFVQAWAHAIKTANDWPEGHSPATAALGAQTLLYGLVAHACMAAPEGPDMQALERTATRAIIACVHAAQDE
;
A
#
# COMPACT_ATOMS: atom_id res chain seq x y z
N MET A 1 -84.24 6.32 37.76
CA MET A 1 -83.86 4.90 37.95
C MET A 1 -82.55 4.64 37.24
N LYS A 2 -81.67 4.01 37.92
CA LYS A 2 -80.17 3.91 37.71
C LYS A 2 -79.72 3.15 36.47
N PRO A 3 -78.39 3.23 36.23
CA PRO A 3 -77.72 3.28 34.92
C PRO A 3 -76.98 2.00 34.58
N SER A 4 -76.58 1.88 33.35
CA SER A 4 -75.70 0.81 32.89
C SER A 4 -74.34 1.31 32.45
N ARG A 5 -73.31 0.76 33.04
CA ARG A 5 -71.91 0.97 32.75
C ARG A 5 -71.51 0.26 31.44
N THR A 6 -70.83 0.97 30.54
CA THR A 6 -70.09 0.38 29.44
C THR A 6 -68.59 0.49 29.72
N SER A 7 -67.99 -0.66 29.85
CA SER A 7 -66.55 -0.85 30.07
C SER A 7 -65.77 -0.70 28.74
N SER A 8 -64.96 0.28 28.63
CA SER A 8 -64.05 0.46 27.47
C SER A 8 -62.74 -0.31 27.68
N ASN A 9 -62.55 -1.32 26.84
CA ASN A 9 -61.35 -2.13 26.79
C ASN A 9 -60.27 -1.42 25.97
N GLN A 10 -59.30 -0.80 26.65
CA GLN A 10 -58.12 -0.23 25.99
C GLN A 10 -57.07 -1.33 25.77
N ALA A 11 -57.02 -1.83 24.56
CA ALA A 11 -55.90 -2.67 24.09
C ALA A 11 -54.64 -1.86 23.95
N THR A 12 -53.70 -2.09 24.84
CA THR A 12 -52.32 -1.56 24.79
C THR A 12 -51.58 -2.11 23.57
N ARG A 13 -51.44 -1.31 22.53
CA ARG A 13 -50.55 -1.58 21.39
C ARG A 13 -49.09 -1.57 21.89
N LYS A 14 -48.49 -2.74 22.01
CA LYS A 14 -47.04 -2.89 22.20
C LYS A 14 -46.28 -2.25 21.00
N ARG A 15 -45.61 -1.15 21.27
CA ARG A 15 -44.70 -0.49 20.33
C ARG A 15 -43.51 -1.42 20.10
N ALA A 16 -43.28 -1.84 18.85
CA ALA A 16 -42.09 -2.58 18.46
C ALA A 16 -40.82 -1.74 18.73
N PRO A 17 -39.70 -2.35 19.17
CA PRO A 17 -38.49 -1.60 19.47
C PRO A 17 -37.94 -0.97 18.18
N ALA A 18 -37.61 0.32 18.25
CA ALA A 18 -36.99 1.06 17.18
C ALA A 18 -35.64 0.42 16.84
N ALA A 19 -35.44 0.07 15.56
CA ALA A 19 -34.17 -0.47 15.07
C ALA A 19 -33.01 0.54 15.32
N ALA A 20 -31.92 0.03 15.86
CA ALA A 20 -30.73 0.80 16.22
C ALA A 20 -30.15 1.59 15.01
N PRO A 21 -29.71 2.86 15.21
CA PRO A 21 -29.29 3.74 14.09
C PRO A 21 -27.92 3.42 13.48
N GLY A 22 -27.35 2.25 13.72
CA GLY A 22 -25.98 1.91 13.28
C GLY A 22 -25.83 1.21 11.92
N THR A 23 -26.92 0.62 11.36
CA THR A 23 -26.82 -0.33 10.24
C THR A 23 -26.79 0.31 8.84
N ARG A 24 -27.21 1.56 8.66
CA ARG A 24 -27.27 2.19 7.33
C ARG A 24 -25.96 2.86 6.86
N ARG A 25 -25.03 3.20 7.76
CA ARG A 25 -23.74 3.85 7.39
C ARG A 25 -22.70 2.86 6.88
N ARG A 26 -22.63 1.64 7.41
CA ARG A 26 -21.63 0.62 6.99
C ARG A 26 -21.77 0.19 5.52
N PRO A 27 -22.93 -0.20 4.98
CA PRO A 27 -23.04 -0.63 3.59
C PRO A 27 -22.69 0.46 2.57
N ARG A 28 -23.03 1.74 2.85
CA ARG A 28 -22.70 2.87 1.97
C ARG A 28 -21.18 3.14 1.96
N GLN A 29 -20.53 3.03 3.10
CA GLN A 29 -19.08 3.23 3.22
C GLN A 29 -18.30 2.08 2.58
N GLU A 30 -18.78 0.85 2.67
CA GLU A 30 -18.18 -0.31 2.01
C GLU A 30 -18.31 -0.24 0.49
N ARG A 31 -19.47 0.13 -0.02
CA ARG A 31 -19.69 0.37 -1.47
C ARG A 31 -18.77 1.47 -1.99
N ALA A 32 -18.66 2.59 -1.26
CA ALA A 32 -17.76 3.68 -1.64
C ALA A 32 -16.30 3.22 -1.70
N ARG A 33 -15.83 2.47 -0.70
CA ARG A 33 -14.47 1.90 -0.70
C ARG A 33 -14.25 0.92 -1.85
N HIS A 34 -15.25 0.09 -2.16
CA HIS A 34 -15.19 -0.85 -3.27
C HIS A 34 -15.08 -0.12 -4.61
N THR A 35 -15.92 0.89 -4.88
CA THR A 35 -15.87 1.69 -6.11
C THR A 35 -14.54 2.41 -6.25
N ALA A 36 -14.06 3.08 -5.19
CA ALA A 36 -12.76 3.75 -5.23
C ALA A 36 -11.60 2.77 -5.49
N ARG A 37 -11.69 1.55 -4.98
CA ARG A 37 -10.72 0.48 -5.24
C ARG A 37 -10.80 0.01 -6.70
N ALA A 38 -12.00 -0.26 -7.21
CA ALA A 38 -12.21 -0.69 -8.59
C ALA A 38 -11.65 0.33 -9.60
N LEU A 39 -11.86 1.64 -9.36
CA LEU A 39 -11.29 2.71 -10.18
C LEU A 39 -9.75 2.70 -10.18
N ARG A 40 -9.11 2.45 -9.04
CA ARG A 40 -7.64 2.35 -8.98
C ARG A 40 -7.10 1.11 -9.69
N GLU A 41 -7.75 -0.04 -9.53
CA GLU A 41 -7.38 -1.27 -10.22
C GLU A 41 -7.54 -1.11 -11.74
N ALA A 42 -8.66 -0.54 -12.19
CA ALA A 42 -8.91 -0.22 -13.59
C ALA A 42 -7.89 0.77 -14.17
N PHE A 43 -7.53 1.82 -13.41
CA PHE A 43 -6.49 2.76 -13.81
C PHE A 43 -5.16 2.08 -14.11
N VAL A 44 -4.73 1.20 -13.23
CA VAL A 44 -3.46 0.47 -13.41
C VAL A 44 -3.54 -0.47 -14.60
N GLN A 45 -4.66 -1.18 -14.78
CA GLN A 45 -4.87 -2.05 -15.93
C GLN A 45 -4.79 -1.25 -17.24
N VAL A 46 -5.54 -0.16 -17.36
CA VAL A 46 -5.54 0.69 -18.56
C VAL A 46 -4.15 1.28 -18.82
N LEU A 47 -3.45 1.73 -17.77
CA LEU A 47 -2.11 2.27 -17.88
C LEU A 47 -1.11 1.23 -18.46
N VAL A 48 -1.18 0.00 -17.98
CA VAL A 48 -0.34 -1.11 -18.47
C VAL A 48 -0.65 -1.44 -19.94
N GLU A 49 -1.93 -1.48 -20.31
CA GLU A 49 -2.37 -1.74 -21.68
C GLU A 49 -1.96 -0.63 -22.65
N ARG A 50 -2.12 0.63 -22.25
CA ARG A 50 -1.79 1.82 -23.06
C ARG A 50 -0.30 2.13 -23.09
N ARG A 51 0.48 1.68 -22.13
CA ARG A 51 1.93 1.95 -21.97
C ARG A 51 2.27 3.45 -21.97
N SER A 52 1.29 4.30 -21.77
CA SER A 52 1.43 5.75 -21.75
C SER A 52 0.36 6.37 -20.85
N TYR A 53 0.79 7.16 -19.87
CA TYR A 53 -0.12 7.88 -19.01
C TYR A 53 -1.01 8.87 -19.78
N ALA A 54 -0.43 9.56 -20.77
CA ALA A 54 -1.17 10.53 -21.58
C ALA A 54 -2.32 9.92 -22.41
N ALA A 55 -2.27 8.59 -22.64
CA ALA A 55 -3.32 7.85 -23.35
C ALA A 55 -4.43 7.32 -22.44
N VAL A 56 -4.28 7.43 -21.11
CA VAL A 56 -5.29 6.98 -20.14
C VAL A 56 -6.40 8.02 -20.01
N THR A 57 -7.64 7.61 -20.18
CA THR A 57 -8.80 8.51 -20.08
C THR A 57 -9.75 8.11 -18.95
N VAL A 58 -10.44 9.11 -18.35
CA VAL A 58 -11.46 8.88 -17.32
C VAL A 58 -12.56 7.94 -17.83
N ARG A 59 -12.96 8.11 -19.11
CA ARG A 59 -13.99 7.27 -19.75
C ARG A 59 -13.59 5.78 -19.76
N GLU A 60 -12.35 5.51 -20.13
CA GLU A 60 -11.84 4.15 -20.23
C GLU A 60 -11.66 3.49 -18.86
N VAL A 61 -11.08 4.24 -17.91
CA VAL A 61 -10.95 3.78 -16.52
C VAL A 61 -12.32 3.49 -15.90
N SER A 62 -13.31 4.36 -16.12
CA SER A 62 -14.67 4.15 -15.62
C SER A 62 -15.32 2.93 -16.24
N LEU A 63 -15.13 2.73 -17.56
CA LEU A 63 -15.65 1.57 -18.28
C LEU A 63 -15.07 0.25 -17.71
N VAL A 64 -13.75 0.18 -17.56
CA VAL A 64 -13.07 -1.00 -17.01
C VAL A 64 -13.45 -1.25 -15.55
N ALA A 65 -13.65 -0.17 -14.76
CA ALA A 65 -14.11 -0.27 -13.38
C ALA A 65 -15.61 -0.65 -13.24
N GLY A 66 -16.35 -0.70 -14.34
CA GLY A 66 -17.79 -0.96 -14.33
C GLY A 66 -18.60 0.16 -13.65
N THR A 67 -18.17 1.43 -13.77
CA THR A 67 -18.79 2.59 -13.13
C THR A 67 -19.21 3.64 -14.16
N ALA A 68 -20.17 4.50 -13.81
CA ALA A 68 -20.47 5.68 -14.61
C ALA A 68 -19.31 6.72 -14.50
N ILE A 69 -19.10 7.52 -15.56
CA ILE A 69 -18.09 8.59 -15.55
C ILE A 69 -18.32 9.58 -14.39
N GLY A 70 -19.57 9.90 -14.07
CA GLY A 70 -19.92 10.75 -12.91
C GLY A 70 -19.39 10.19 -11.59
N SER A 71 -19.45 8.87 -11.43
CA SER A 71 -18.93 8.22 -10.21
C SER A 71 -17.42 8.35 -10.05
N PHE A 72 -16.66 8.54 -11.13
CA PHE A 72 -15.22 8.84 -11.02
C PHE A 72 -15.00 10.13 -10.23
N TYR A 73 -15.73 11.18 -10.58
CA TYR A 73 -15.58 12.51 -9.96
C TYR A 73 -16.12 12.59 -8.52
N ASP A 74 -16.91 11.59 -8.08
CA ASP A 74 -17.29 11.46 -6.66
C ASP A 74 -16.08 11.07 -5.78
N TYR A 75 -15.01 10.50 -6.35
CA TYR A 75 -13.85 9.97 -5.62
C TYR A 75 -12.53 10.66 -5.96
N TYR A 76 -12.37 11.15 -7.20
CA TYR A 76 -11.12 11.72 -7.69
C TYR A 76 -11.41 12.98 -8.50
N SER A 77 -10.72 14.06 -8.17
CA SER A 77 -10.88 15.35 -8.84
C SER A 77 -10.35 15.34 -10.29
N SER A 78 -9.40 14.46 -10.58
CA SER A 78 -8.76 14.33 -11.89
C SER A 78 -8.06 12.97 -12.02
N MET A 79 -7.58 12.64 -13.22
CA MET A 79 -6.72 11.47 -13.45
C MET A 79 -5.42 11.56 -12.67
N ASP A 80 -4.83 12.75 -12.55
CA ASP A 80 -3.63 13.00 -11.75
C ASP A 80 -3.85 12.71 -10.26
N ASP A 81 -5.03 13.05 -9.73
CA ASP A 81 -5.41 12.76 -8.37
C ASP A 81 -5.49 11.24 -8.14
N LEU A 82 -6.16 10.52 -9.04
CA LEU A 82 -6.21 9.05 -9.01
C LEU A 82 -4.80 8.44 -9.07
N ALA A 83 -3.92 8.94 -9.95
CA ALA A 83 -2.54 8.47 -10.06
C ALA A 83 -1.75 8.68 -8.77
N ARG A 84 -1.80 9.89 -8.17
CA ARG A 84 -1.12 10.20 -6.90
C ARG A 84 -1.63 9.35 -5.74
N VAL A 85 -2.95 9.17 -5.63
CA VAL A 85 -3.55 8.30 -4.60
C VAL A 85 -3.10 6.84 -4.80
N SER A 86 -3.05 6.35 -6.04
CA SER A 86 -2.59 5.00 -6.36
C SER A 86 -1.13 4.79 -5.97
N LEU A 87 -0.24 5.74 -6.29
CA LEU A 87 1.17 5.74 -5.88
C LEU A 87 1.32 5.73 -4.36
N HIS A 88 0.61 6.65 -3.68
CA HIS A 88 0.66 6.76 -2.22
C HIS A 88 0.27 5.45 -1.53
N LEU A 89 -0.81 4.82 -1.97
CA LEU A 89 -1.28 3.57 -1.36
C LEU A 89 -0.32 2.40 -1.60
N ARG A 90 0.32 2.33 -2.77
CA ARG A 90 1.34 1.30 -3.06
C ARG A 90 2.59 1.49 -2.21
N SER A 91 3.12 2.71 -2.13
CA SER A 91 4.27 3.02 -1.28
C SER A 91 3.96 2.75 0.21
N LYS A 92 2.75 3.10 0.66
CA LYS A 92 2.29 2.78 2.01
C LYS A 92 2.26 1.27 2.28
N ALA A 93 1.83 0.47 1.30
CA ALA A 93 1.79 -0.99 1.43
C ALA A 93 3.19 -1.61 1.49
N LEU A 94 4.16 -1.09 0.71
CA LEU A 94 5.57 -1.52 0.78
C LEU A 94 6.19 -1.16 2.13
N LEU A 95 5.99 0.07 2.60
CA LEU A 95 6.49 0.50 3.90
C LEU A 95 5.91 -0.34 5.05
N ALA A 96 4.63 -0.67 4.97
CA ALA A 96 3.98 -1.55 5.95
C ALA A 96 4.57 -2.97 5.93
N ALA A 97 4.88 -3.52 4.74
CA ALA A 97 5.52 -4.82 4.60
C ALA A 97 6.93 -4.83 5.23
N LEU A 98 7.73 -3.79 4.97
CA LEU A 98 9.06 -3.63 5.57
C LEU A 98 8.98 -3.59 7.10
N ARG A 99 8.13 -2.70 7.62
CA ARG A 99 7.96 -2.52 9.08
C ARG A 99 7.45 -3.79 9.75
N GLY A 100 6.48 -4.46 9.14
CA GLY A 100 5.91 -5.71 9.66
C GLY A 100 6.96 -6.80 9.77
N ALA A 101 7.70 -7.05 8.69
CA ALA A 101 8.77 -8.06 8.69
C ALA A 101 9.89 -7.73 9.68
N GLY A 102 10.26 -6.45 9.81
CA GLY A 102 11.25 -6.01 10.80
C GLY A 102 10.81 -6.23 12.24
N ALA A 103 9.52 -6.00 12.54
CA ALA A 103 8.94 -6.20 13.87
C ALA A 103 8.73 -7.68 14.20
N GLU A 104 8.27 -8.49 13.25
CA GLU A 104 8.10 -9.94 13.42
C GLU A 104 9.42 -10.66 13.77
N HIS A 105 10.56 -10.06 13.42
CA HIS A 105 11.91 -10.60 13.66
C HIS A 105 12.70 -9.72 14.63
N GLU A 106 12.04 -9.03 15.55
CA GLU A 106 12.71 -8.23 16.58
C GLU A 106 13.64 -9.12 17.42
N GLY A 107 14.88 -8.66 17.67
CA GLY A 107 15.90 -9.44 18.38
C GLY A 107 16.52 -10.59 17.58
N ALA A 108 16.13 -10.82 16.33
CA ALA A 108 16.81 -11.80 15.47
C ALA A 108 18.13 -11.23 14.91
N PRO A 109 19.05 -12.09 14.45
CA PRO A 109 20.25 -11.66 13.75
C PRO A 109 19.92 -10.82 12.50
N LEU A 110 20.78 -9.86 12.20
CA LEU A 110 20.59 -8.91 11.11
C LEU A 110 20.34 -9.58 9.75
N ALA A 111 21.08 -10.64 9.45
CA ALA A 111 20.90 -11.40 8.20
C ALA A 111 19.48 -11.98 8.06
N ILE A 112 18.90 -12.46 9.14
CA ILE A 112 17.51 -13.00 9.17
C ILE A 112 16.52 -11.88 8.94
N LYS A 113 16.71 -10.71 9.61
CA LYS A 113 15.84 -9.54 9.44
C LYS A 113 15.88 -9.00 8.00
N VAL A 114 17.08 -8.86 7.44
CA VAL A 114 17.26 -8.41 6.03
C VAL A 114 16.54 -9.37 5.07
N GLN A 115 16.73 -10.68 5.22
CA GLN A 115 16.06 -11.66 4.38
C GLN A 115 14.54 -11.58 4.48
N ALA A 116 14.01 -11.49 5.70
CA ALA A 116 12.57 -11.38 5.93
C ALA A 116 11.97 -10.10 5.31
N ILE A 117 12.65 -8.97 5.47
CA ILE A 117 12.24 -7.69 4.89
C ILE A 117 12.25 -7.75 3.35
N VAL A 118 13.35 -8.21 2.75
CA VAL A 118 13.46 -8.34 1.29
C VAL A 118 12.34 -9.22 0.76
N ARG A 119 12.11 -10.38 1.35
CA ARG A 119 11.03 -11.30 0.98
C ARG A 119 9.65 -10.65 1.10
N ALA A 120 9.37 -9.96 2.21
CA ALA A 120 8.09 -9.30 2.44
C ALA A 120 7.81 -8.16 1.43
N VAL A 121 8.84 -7.38 1.08
CA VAL A 121 8.74 -6.33 0.07
C VAL A 121 8.54 -6.93 -1.32
N LEU A 122 9.32 -7.95 -1.70
CA LEU A 122 9.20 -8.61 -2.99
C LEU A 122 7.87 -9.35 -3.16
N ALA A 123 7.32 -9.92 -2.09
CA ALA A 123 5.99 -10.54 -2.12
C ALA A 123 4.88 -9.56 -2.56
N ARG A 124 5.06 -8.23 -2.33
CA ARG A 124 4.14 -7.21 -2.83
C ARG A 124 4.27 -6.98 -4.34
N HIS A 125 5.42 -7.31 -4.94
CA HIS A 125 5.70 -7.14 -6.37
C HIS A 125 5.26 -8.34 -7.24
N GLN A 126 4.78 -9.43 -6.64
CA GLN A 126 4.41 -10.64 -7.39
C GLN A 126 3.09 -10.53 -8.17
N ARG A 127 2.30 -9.45 -8.01
CA ARG A 127 0.99 -9.29 -8.66
C ARG A 127 0.82 -7.93 -9.30
N PRO A 128 0.45 -7.89 -10.56
CA PRO A 128 1.15 -8.46 -11.70
C PRO A 128 2.43 -7.63 -11.96
N PRO A 129 3.50 -8.23 -12.45
CA PRO A 129 4.82 -7.56 -12.59
C PRO A 129 4.77 -6.27 -13.44
N ARG A 130 3.97 -6.26 -14.51
CA ARG A 130 3.79 -5.08 -15.40
C ARG A 130 3.31 -3.82 -14.67
N GLU A 131 2.50 -3.99 -13.62
CA GLU A 131 2.01 -2.87 -12.84
C GLU A 131 3.11 -2.14 -12.09
N TRP A 132 4.18 -2.85 -11.72
CA TRP A 132 5.29 -2.25 -11.00
C TRP A 132 6.20 -1.43 -11.92
N ALA A 133 6.41 -1.86 -13.17
CA ALA A 133 7.08 -1.03 -14.17
C ALA A 133 6.31 0.30 -14.35
N ALA A 134 4.99 0.23 -14.53
CA ALA A 134 4.14 1.41 -14.62
C ALA A 134 4.19 2.29 -13.35
N HIS A 135 4.22 1.68 -12.17
CA HIS A 135 4.34 2.39 -10.89
C HIS A 135 5.63 3.21 -10.81
N TYR A 136 6.78 2.64 -11.10
CA TYR A 136 8.07 3.35 -11.04
C TYR A 136 8.18 4.47 -12.07
N LEU A 137 7.59 4.30 -13.26
CA LEU A 137 7.51 5.37 -14.26
C LEU A 137 6.60 6.51 -13.79
N LEU A 138 5.44 6.20 -13.22
CA LEU A 138 4.53 7.20 -12.65
C LEU A 138 5.14 7.95 -11.47
N GLU A 139 5.86 7.25 -10.59
CA GLU A 139 6.52 7.86 -9.43
C GLU A 139 7.42 9.00 -9.85
N ARG A 140 8.23 8.80 -10.88
CA ARG A 140 9.11 9.85 -11.45
C ARG A 140 8.34 11.01 -12.07
N HIS A 141 7.14 10.75 -12.59
CA HIS A 141 6.33 11.78 -13.25
C HIS A 141 5.53 12.62 -12.25
N PHE A 142 4.99 12.01 -11.19
CA PHE A 142 4.05 12.67 -10.27
C PHE A 142 4.64 13.09 -8.93
N SER A 143 5.77 12.53 -8.51
CA SER A 143 6.37 12.89 -7.24
C SER A 143 7.22 14.15 -7.38
N SER A 144 6.87 15.21 -6.64
CA SER A 144 7.82 16.30 -6.44
C SER A 144 9.06 15.78 -5.71
N LEU A 145 10.20 16.43 -5.90
CA LEU A 145 11.44 16.07 -5.18
C LEU A 145 11.22 16.00 -3.67
N GLN A 146 10.51 16.96 -3.11
CA GLN A 146 10.20 17.00 -1.67
C GLN A 146 9.34 15.79 -1.24
N ALA A 147 8.30 15.44 -1.99
CA ALA A 147 7.44 14.29 -1.67
C ALA A 147 8.21 12.97 -1.79
N TYR A 148 9.05 12.85 -2.81
CA TYR A 148 9.93 11.70 -3.01
C TYR A 148 10.90 11.54 -1.83
N LEU A 149 11.64 12.60 -1.46
CA LEU A 149 12.59 12.56 -0.36
C LEU A 149 11.91 12.25 0.98
N ALA A 150 10.75 12.87 1.25
CA ALA A 150 10.00 12.59 2.47
C ALA A 150 9.48 11.14 2.56
N MET A 151 9.12 10.54 1.43
CA MET A 151 8.74 9.13 1.38
C MET A 151 9.95 8.22 1.55
N TYR A 152 11.04 8.51 0.84
CA TYR A 152 12.28 7.75 0.92
C TYR A 152 12.82 7.70 2.34
N GLU A 153 12.83 8.84 3.04
CA GLU A 153 13.23 8.95 4.44
C GLU A 153 12.44 8.02 5.37
N ARG A 154 11.13 7.84 5.14
CA ARG A 154 10.32 6.91 5.94
C ARG A 154 10.77 5.45 5.80
N PHE A 155 11.26 5.06 4.62
CA PHE A 155 11.82 3.73 4.40
C PHE A 155 13.19 3.61 5.08
N VAL A 156 14.05 4.64 4.97
CA VAL A 156 15.34 4.67 5.66
C VAL A 156 15.15 4.54 7.17
N GLN A 157 14.21 5.29 7.75
CA GLN A 157 13.88 5.18 9.19
C GLN A 157 13.36 3.79 9.58
N ALA A 158 12.57 3.17 8.72
CA ALA A 158 12.09 1.80 8.97
C ALA A 158 13.23 0.77 8.92
N TRP A 159 14.19 0.92 8.00
CA TRP A 159 15.42 0.14 7.96
C TRP A 159 16.29 0.39 9.19
N ALA A 160 16.49 1.67 9.58
CA ALA A 160 17.27 2.02 10.76
C ALA A 160 16.71 1.36 12.03
N HIS A 161 15.38 1.36 12.20
CA HIS A 161 14.74 0.66 13.31
C HIS A 161 14.98 -0.86 13.23
N ALA A 162 14.82 -1.47 12.06
CA ALA A 162 15.04 -2.90 11.90
C ALA A 162 16.49 -3.30 12.19
N ILE A 163 17.48 -2.51 11.74
CA ILE A 163 18.90 -2.75 12.00
C ILE A 163 19.20 -2.57 13.47
N LYS A 164 18.79 -1.46 14.08
CA LYS A 164 19.03 -1.17 15.51
C LYS A 164 18.48 -2.24 16.46
N THR A 165 17.42 -2.92 16.09
CA THR A 165 16.78 -3.97 16.90
C THR A 165 17.26 -5.39 16.55
N ALA A 166 18.34 -5.54 15.77
CA ALA A 166 19.02 -6.80 15.58
C ALA A 166 19.94 -7.10 16.78
N ASN A 167 20.05 -8.36 17.17
CA ASN A 167 20.84 -8.77 18.35
C ASN A 167 22.35 -8.77 18.10
N ASP A 168 22.76 -8.70 16.85
CA ASP A 168 24.16 -8.67 16.38
C ASP A 168 24.58 -7.30 15.85
N TRP A 169 23.73 -6.25 15.99
CA TRP A 169 24.11 -4.87 15.71
C TRP A 169 24.90 -4.29 16.88
N PRO A 170 26.10 -3.71 16.68
CA PRO A 170 26.92 -3.18 17.75
C PRO A 170 26.21 -2.09 18.57
N GLU A 171 26.29 -2.19 19.88
CA GLU A 171 25.68 -1.21 20.78
C GLU A 171 26.36 0.16 20.62
N GLY A 172 25.56 1.22 20.56
CA GLY A 172 26.04 2.59 20.35
C GLY A 172 26.33 2.98 18.90
N HIS A 173 26.37 2.04 17.96
CA HIS A 173 26.59 2.36 16.54
C HIS A 173 25.31 2.91 15.90
N SER A 174 25.49 3.98 15.10
CA SER A 174 24.39 4.58 14.33
C SER A 174 24.01 3.68 13.15
N PRO A 175 22.75 3.29 12.99
CA PRO A 175 22.32 2.51 11.84
C PRO A 175 22.09 3.36 10.57
N ALA A 176 22.38 4.65 10.59
CA ALA A 176 21.96 5.60 9.55
C ALA A 176 22.55 5.27 8.16
N THR A 177 23.87 5.09 8.08
CA THR A 177 24.57 4.75 6.82
C THR A 177 24.11 3.39 6.28
N ALA A 178 24.05 2.38 7.15
CA ALA A 178 23.56 1.05 6.83
C ALA A 178 22.11 1.06 6.31
N ALA A 179 21.24 1.83 6.96
CA ALA A 179 19.83 1.96 6.58
C ALA A 179 19.64 2.66 5.23
N LEU A 180 20.40 3.71 4.99
CA LEU A 180 20.42 4.40 3.69
C LEU A 180 20.89 3.46 2.58
N GLY A 181 22.00 2.74 2.80
CA GLY A 181 22.52 1.75 1.87
C GLY A 181 21.52 0.63 1.57
N ALA A 182 20.91 0.05 2.61
CA ALA A 182 19.91 -1.00 2.48
C ALA A 182 18.69 -0.54 1.65
N GLN A 183 18.16 0.67 1.91
CA GLN A 183 17.06 1.23 1.15
C GLN A 183 17.46 1.50 -0.30
N THR A 184 18.63 2.09 -0.53
CA THR A 184 19.12 2.43 -1.87
C THR A 184 19.30 1.17 -2.73
N LEU A 185 19.88 0.13 -2.16
CA LEU A 185 20.08 -1.16 -2.83
C LEU A 185 18.74 -1.82 -3.14
N LEU A 186 17.83 -1.93 -2.15
CA LEU A 186 16.55 -2.58 -2.37
C LEU A 186 15.72 -1.85 -3.44
N TYR A 187 15.57 -0.53 -3.30
CA TYR A 187 14.82 0.27 -4.24
C TYR A 187 15.42 0.20 -5.65
N GLY A 188 16.74 0.40 -5.78
CA GLY A 188 17.43 0.39 -7.07
C GLY A 188 17.33 -0.95 -7.80
N LEU A 189 17.59 -2.05 -7.08
CA LEU A 189 17.53 -3.40 -7.66
C LEU A 189 16.11 -3.75 -8.10
N VAL A 190 15.11 -3.49 -7.26
CA VAL A 190 13.71 -3.84 -7.56
C VAL A 190 13.15 -2.96 -8.68
N ALA A 191 13.36 -1.65 -8.62
CA ALA A 191 12.90 -0.73 -9.66
C ALA A 191 13.54 -1.07 -11.03
N HIS A 192 14.86 -1.31 -11.05
CA HIS A 192 15.55 -1.71 -12.28
C HIS A 192 15.01 -3.04 -12.84
N ALA A 193 14.90 -4.06 -11.99
CA ALA A 193 14.43 -5.37 -12.42
C ALA A 193 13.01 -5.31 -13.00
N CYS A 194 12.09 -4.58 -12.37
CA CYS A 194 10.73 -4.41 -12.86
C CYS A 194 10.67 -3.63 -14.18
N MET A 195 11.52 -2.62 -14.36
CA MET A 195 11.57 -1.84 -15.62
C MET A 195 12.26 -2.60 -16.76
N ALA A 196 13.31 -3.35 -16.46
CA ALA A 196 14.07 -4.12 -17.46
C ALA A 196 13.32 -5.38 -17.94
N ALA A 197 12.51 -5.98 -17.07
CA ALA A 197 11.71 -7.16 -17.37
C ALA A 197 10.22 -6.93 -17.01
N PRO A 198 9.47 -6.14 -17.79
CA PRO A 198 8.09 -5.78 -17.47
C PRO A 198 7.13 -6.97 -17.47
N GLU A 199 7.47 -8.08 -18.12
CA GLU A 199 6.70 -9.33 -18.09
C GLU A 199 6.89 -10.11 -16.77
N GLY A 200 7.89 -9.75 -15.99
CA GLY A 200 8.23 -10.29 -14.69
C GLY A 200 9.70 -10.65 -14.57
N PRO A 201 10.43 -10.03 -13.65
CA PRO A 201 11.79 -10.44 -13.33
C PRO A 201 11.80 -11.81 -12.64
N ASP A 202 12.94 -12.51 -12.67
CA ASP A 202 13.17 -13.66 -11.80
C ASP A 202 13.21 -13.21 -10.34
N MET A 203 12.06 -13.33 -9.67
CA MET A 203 11.89 -12.87 -8.29
C MET A 203 12.76 -13.62 -7.29
N GLN A 204 13.10 -14.89 -7.56
CA GLN A 204 13.99 -15.66 -6.69
C GLN A 204 15.45 -15.20 -6.83
N ALA A 205 15.91 -14.97 -8.06
CA ALA A 205 17.24 -14.41 -8.31
C ALA A 205 17.35 -13.00 -7.72
N LEU A 206 16.31 -12.18 -7.86
CA LEU A 206 16.26 -10.84 -7.30
C LEU A 206 16.31 -10.87 -5.76
N GLU A 207 15.54 -11.76 -5.11
CA GLU A 207 15.58 -11.97 -3.65
C GLU A 207 16.98 -12.32 -3.18
N ARG A 208 17.61 -13.32 -3.82
CA ARG A 208 18.98 -13.74 -3.47
C ARG A 208 19.99 -12.62 -3.63
N THR A 209 19.90 -11.87 -4.73
CA THR A 209 20.84 -10.78 -5.05
C THR A 209 20.67 -9.62 -4.09
N ALA A 210 19.43 -9.16 -3.87
CA ALA A 210 19.13 -8.06 -2.95
C ALA A 210 19.53 -8.41 -1.51
N THR A 211 19.19 -9.62 -1.03
CA THR A 211 19.56 -10.06 0.31
C THR A 211 21.06 -10.04 0.52
N ARG A 212 21.85 -10.63 -0.38
CA ARG A 212 23.31 -10.67 -0.28
C ARG A 212 23.94 -9.29 -0.34
N ALA A 213 23.49 -8.43 -1.28
CA ALA A 213 24.01 -7.08 -1.43
C ALA A 213 23.74 -6.22 -0.19
N ILE A 214 22.53 -6.30 0.37
CA ILE A 214 22.16 -5.54 1.56
C ILE A 214 22.94 -6.05 2.78
N ILE A 215 23.05 -7.36 2.99
CA ILE A 215 23.82 -7.91 4.10
C ILE A 215 25.27 -7.43 4.03
N ALA A 216 25.92 -7.51 2.86
CA ALA A 216 27.29 -7.04 2.67
C ALA A 216 27.45 -5.53 2.96
N CYS A 217 26.50 -4.73 2.47
CA CYS A 217 26.49 -3.29 2.72
C CYS A 217 26.33 -2.94 4.21
N VAL A 218 25.43 -3.65 4.90
CA VAL A 218 25.16 -3.39 6.32
C VAL A 218 26.34 -3.86 7.20
N HIS A 219 26.98 -5.00 6.88
CA HIS A 219 28.18 -5.42 7.59
C HIS A 219 29.35 -4.45 7.37
N ALA A 220 29.58 -3.96 6.16
CA ALA A 220 30.62 -2.95 5.90
C ALA A 220 30.40 -1.67 6.73
N ALA A 221 29.15 -1.29 6.99
CA ALA A 221 28.83 -0.13 7.84
C ALA A 221 28.91 -0.39 9.35
N GLN A 222 29.17 -1.65 9.79
CA GLN A 222 29.48 -1.97 11.20
C GLN A 222 30.94 -1.69 11.54
N ASP A 223 31.81 -1.67 10.52
CA ASP A 223 33.25 -1.52 10.69
C ASP A 223 33.69 -0.05 10.62
N GLU A 224 32.77 0.89 10.31
CA GLU A 224 32.98 2.35 10.29
C GLU A 224 32.63 2.99 11.64
#